data_103a94b883bd69ecdc56297423662dda
#
_entry.id   103a94b883bd69ecdc56297423662dda
#
_cell.length_a   1.000
_cell.length_b   1.000
_cell.length_c   1.000
_cell.angle_alpha   90.00
_cell.angle_beta   90.00
_cell.angle_gamma   90.00
#
_symmetry.space_group_name_H-M   'P 1'
#
loop_
_entity.id
_entity.type
_entity.pdbx_description
1 polymer ?
#
loop_
_entity_poly.entity_id
_entity_poly.type
_entity_poly.pdbx_seq_one_letter_code
_entity_poly.pdbx_strand_id
1 'polypeptide(L)'
;MTSRNQVANFKFIFALLMAFVLLLAHAAPALAKANVPNLEDFITSVNNGDANALRGVYVQGVLAYPIIQQPSSSAGFVSMESNVVTQFNMAAQAGNVGLLAHNYLAGKSFSTLAVGNIVTLVYGDGHIEQFEITQIYQYQALSPLSPTSKFKDLNTKVIITAEELFNLVYRGDRHVTFQTCIEGAGESSWGRLFVIAEPVN
;
A
#
# COMPACT_ATOMS: atom_id res chain seq x y z
N MET A 1 47.30 -43.02 30.44
CA MET A 1 47.54 -41.61 30.04
C MET A 1 46.67 -41.14 28.83
N THR A 2 45.58 -41.79 28.55
CA THR A 2 44.75 -41.53 27.31
C THR A 2 43.44 -40.78 27.54
N SER A 3 43.00 -40.57 28.79
CA SER A 3 41.70 -39.99 29.09
C SER A 3 41.65 -38.42 29.02
N ARG A 4 42.76 -37.75 29.24
CA ARG A 4 42.78 -36.27 29.37
C ARG A 4 42.74 -35.53 28.02
N ASN A 5 43.27 -36.14 26.99
CA ASN A 5 43.30 -35.53 25.64
C ASN A 5 41.97 -35.67 24.88
N GLN A 6 41.17 -36.70 25.15
CA GLN A 6 39.88 -36.87 24.52
C GLN A 6 38.83 -35.85 25.00
N VAL A 7 38.85 -35.50 26.30
CA VAL A 7 37.93 -34.51 26.87
C VAL A 7 38.27 -33.09 26.39
N ALA A 8 39.56 -32.77 26.19
CA ALA A 8 39.99 -31.49 25.65
C ALA A 8 39.53 -31.30 24.17
N ASN A 9 39.70 -32.35 23.37
CA ASN A 9 39.26 -32.32 21.94
C ASN A 9 37.73 -32.22 21.80
N PHE A 10 36.98 -32.89 22.69
CA PHE A 10 35.49 -32.80 22.64
C PHE A 10 34.99 -31.39 23.00
N LYS A 11 35.61 -30.73 24.00
CA LYS A 11 35.27 -29.34 24.36
C LYS A 11 35.62 -28.35 23.25
N PHE A 12 36.72 -28.58 22.52
CA PHE A 12 37.14 -27.73 21.42
C PHE A 12 36.21 -27.88 20.23
N ILE A 13 35.82 -29.11 19.89
CA ILE A 13 34.85 -29.39 18.79
C ILE A 13 33.48 -28.82 19.13
N PHE A 14 33.03 -28.93 20.38
CA PHE A 14 31.74 -28.37 20.82
C PHE A 14 31.72 -26.83 20.79
N ALA A 15 32.83 -26.18 21.18
CA ALA A 15 32.99 -24.73 21.11
C ALA A 15 33.01 -24.23 19.64
N LEU A 16 33.66 -24.98 18.75
CA LEU A 16 33.68 -24.64 17.31
C LEU A 16 32.30 -24.79 16.64
N LEU A 17 31.55 -25.86 17.02
CA LEU A 17 30.16 -26.07 16.54
C LEU A 17 29.21 -24.99 17.08
N MET A 18 29.32 -24.58 18.33
CA MET A 18 28.53 -23.48 18.91
C MET A 18 28.85 -22.13 18.22
N ALA A 19 30.14 -21.86 17.94
CA ALA A 19 30.52 -20.63 17.19
C ALA A 19 29.99 -20.62 15.76
N PHE A 20 29.96 -21.77 15.08
CA PHE A 20 29.42 -21.90 13.73
C PHE A 20 27.90 -21.73 13.69
N VAL A 21 27.15 -22.23 14.67
CA VAL A 21 25.70 -22.04 14.83
C VAL A 21 25.35 -20.57 15.09
N LEU A 22 26.17 -19.87 15.90
CA LEU A 22 25.99 -18.44 16.18
C LEU A 22 26.27 -17.55 14.96
N LEU A 23 27.17 -17.96 14.06
CA LEU A 23 27.43 -17.25 12.79
C LEU A 23 26.31 -17.42 11.75
N LEU A 24 25.56 -18.52 11.78
CA LEU A 24 24.42 -18.75 10.89
C LEU A 24 23.15 -18.01 11.32
N ALA A 25 23.06 -17.57 12.57
CA ALA A 25 21.87 -16.92 13.12
C ALA A 25 21.69 -15.44 12.70
N HIS A 26 22.63 -14.85 11.92
CA HIS A 26 22.60 -13.42 11.60
C HIS A 26 22.34 -13.10 10.12
N ALA A 27 21.98 -14.09 9.31
CA ALA A 27 21.45 -13.82 7.99
C ALA A 27 19.94 -13.59 8.09
N ALA A 28 19.52 -12.44 8.63
CA ALA A 28 18.18 -11.95 8.36
C ALA A 28 18.02 -11.82 6.83
N PRO A 29 16.99 -12.40 6.20
CA PRO A 29 16.76 -12.17 4.79
C PRO A 29 16.63 -10.65 4.61
N ALA A 30 17.55 -10.04 3.89
CA ALA A 30 17.36 -8.70 3.38
C ALA A 30 16.12 -8.77 2.49
N LEU A 31 14.99 -8.29 3.01
CA LEU A 31 13.82 -8.02 2.19
C LEU A 31 14.32 -7.16 1.03
N ALA A 32 14.26 -7.68 -0.18
CA ALA A 32 14.62 -6.93 -1.37
C ALA A 32 13.75 -5.66 -1.36
N LYS A 33 14.39 -4.53 -1.07
CA LYS A 33 13.73 -3.23 -1.08
C LYS A 33 13.21 -3.04 -2.50
N ALA A 34 11.91 -2.79 -2.65
CA ALA A 34 11.35 -2.47 -3.96
C ALA A 34 12.24 -1.40 -4.60
N ASN A 35 12.63 -1.62 -5.85
CA ASN A 35 13.50 -0.66 -6.56
C ASN A 35 12.65 0.56 -6.97
N VAL A 36 12.27 1.38 -5.98
CA VAL A 36 11.49 2.60 -6.17
C VAL A 36 12.48 3.67 -6.63
N PRO A 37 12.26 4.34 -7.79
CA PRO A 37 13.12 5.41 -8.28
C PRO A 37 13.17 6.55 -7.26
N ASN A 38 14.13 7.47 -7.39
CA ASN A 38 14.05 8.71 -6.63
C ASN A 38 12.89 9.58 -7.15
N LEU A 39 12.47 10.55 -6.36
CA LEU A 39 11.30 11.38 -6.67
C LEU A 39 11.48 12.21 -7.95
N GLU A 40 12.67 12.74 -8.20
CA GLU A 40 12.97 13.58 -9.37
C GLU A 40 12.85 12.78 -10.68
N ASP A 41 13.43 11.59 -10.71
CA ASP A 41 13.32 10.67 -11.85
C ASP A 41 11.85 10.27 -12.07
N PHE A 42 11.10 10.02 -10.99
CA PHE A 42 9.70 9.68 -11.10
C PHE A 42 8.86 10.84 -11.64
N ILE A 43 9.04 12.06 -11.14
CA ILE A 43 8.37 13.28 -11.65
C ILE A 43 8.61 13.40 -13.16
N THR A 44 9.87 13.29 -13.58
CA THR A 44 10.25 13.36 -15.00
C THR A 44 9.52 12.28 -15.83
N SER A 45 9.39 11.06 -15.30
CA SER A 45 8.78 9.93 -16.02
C SER A 45 7.27 10.07 -16.26
N VAL A 46 6.57 10.81 -15.41
CA VAL A 46 5.09 10.98 -15.49
C VAL A 46 4.68 12.36 -16.04
N ASN A 47 5.63 13.25 -16.29
CA ASN A 47 5.38 14.60 -16.81
C ASN A 47 4.78 14.55 -18.22
N ASN A 48 3.72 15.33 -18.46
CA ASN A 48 3.08 15.50 -19.76
C ASN A 48 2.72 16.96 -20.07
N GLY A 49 3.13 17.92 -19.20
CA GLY A 49 2.90 19.34 -19.34
C GLY A 49 1.52 19.85 -18.88
N ASP A 50 0.61 18.96 -18.45
CA ASP A 50 -0.74 19.37 -18.02
C ASP A 50 -0.80 19.53 -16.49
N ALA A 51 -0.79 20.78 -16.02
CA ALA A 51 -0.85 21.14 -14.60
C ALA A 51 -2.14 20.66 -13.88
N ASN A 52 -3.21 20.38 -14.63
CA ASN A 52 -4.48 19.94 -14.04
C ASN A 52 -4.61 18.41 -13.97
N ALA A 53 -3.71 17.67 -14.63
CA ALA A 53 -3.75 16.23 -14.66
C ALA A 53 -2.92 15.64 -13.53
N LEU A 54 -3.55 14.92 -12.60
CA LEU A 54 -2.85 14.10 -11.63
C LEU A 54 -2.24 12.88 -12.36
N ARG A 55 -0.90 12.75 -12.32
CA ARG A 55 -0.15 11.82 -13.15
C ARG A 55 0.61 10.76 -12.36
N GLY A 56 0.94 11.00 -11.10
CA GLY A 56 1.71 10.07 -10.32
C GLY A 56 1.44 10.12 -8.83
N VAL A 57 1.68 9.00 -8.17
CA VAL A 57 1.73 8.89 -6.72
C VAL A 57 3.04 8.23 -6.29
N TYR A 58 3.70 8.84 -5.32
CA TYR A 58 5.00 8.42 -4.81
C TYR A 58 4.98 8.33 -3.29
N VAL A 59 5.51 7.22 -2.77
CA VAL A 59 5.82 7.06 -1.34
C VAL A 59 7.23 6.50 -1.25
N GLN A 60 8.13 7.25 -0.63
CA GLN A 60 9.55 6.94 -0.61
C GLN A 60 9.85 5.51 -0.11
N GLY A 61 10.52 4.73 -0.93
CA GLY A 61 10.91 3.36 -0.61
C GLY A 61 9.76 2.33 -0.60
N VAL A 62 8.53 2.75 -0.94
CA VAL A 62 7.34 1.90 -0.97
C VAL A 62 6.75 1.76 -2.38
N LEU A 63 6.41 2.88 -3.04
CA LEU A 63 5.82 2.86 -4.37
C LEU A 63 6.11 4.15 -5.16
N ALA A 64 6.11 4.02 -6.50
CA ALA A 64 6.15 5.10 -7.47
C ALA A 64 5.32 4.66 -8.67
N TYR A 65 4.05 5.06 -8.72
CA TYR A 65 3.10 4.55 -9.71
C TYR A 65 2.46 5.68 -10.53
N PRO A 66 2.44 5.56 -11.86
CA PRO A 66 1.64 6.44 -12.70
C PRO A 66 0.15 6.29 -12.37
N ILE A 67 -0.56 7.41 -12.50
CA ILE A 67 -2.01 7.48 -12.32
C ILE A 67 -2.68 7.67 -13.68
N ILE A 68 -3.70 6.87 -13.94
CA ILE A 68 -4.62 7.07 -15.06
C ILE A 68 -5.99 7.50 -14.54
N GLN A 69 -6.70 8.26 -15.36
CA GLN A 69 -8.04 8.73 -15.03
C GLN A 69 -9.07 7.62 -15.29
N GLN A 70 -10.00 7.41 -14.36
CA GLN A 70 -11.12 6.51 -14.58
C GLN A 70 -11.99 7.05 -15.73
N PRO A 71 -12.32 6.25 -16.76
CA PRO A 71 -13.21 6.71 -17.81
C PRO A 71 -14.59 7.10 -17.27
N SER A 72 -15.14 8.22 -17.73
CA SER A 72 -16.46 8.71 -17.26
C SER A 72 -17.61 7.74 -17.58
N SER A 73 -17.45 6.92 -18.62
CA SER A 73 -18.43 5.91 -19.03
C SER A 73 -18.32 4.59 -18.29
N SER A 74 -17.33 4.42 -17.38
CA SER A 74 -17.04 3.14 -16.72
C SER A 74 -16.73 3.33 -15.24
N ALA A 75 -17.78 3.47 -14.42
CA ALA A 75 -17.65 3.71 -12.97
C ALA A 75 -16.98 2.55 -12.19
N GLY A 76 -16.96 1.34 -12.76
CA GLY A 76 -16.28 0.17 -12.17
C GLY A 76 -14.87 -0.07 -12.69
N PHE A 77 -14.34 0.81 -13.55
CA PHE A 77 -13.02 0.60 -14.15
C PHE A 77 -11.90 0.76 -13.11
N VAL A 78 -11.03 -0.23 -13.04
CA VAL A 78 -9.73 -0.19 -12.34
C VAL A 78 -8.69 -0.78 -13.29
N SER A 79 -7.55 -0.13 -13.44
CA SER A 79 -6.47 -0.56 -14.35
C SER A 79 -6.04 -2.00 -14.10
N MET A 80 -5.87 -2.74 -15.18
CA MET A 80 -5.27 -4.08 -15.19
C MET A 80 -3.76 -4.06 -15.46
N GLU A 81 -3.17 -2.87 -15.63
CA GLU A 81 -1.74 -2.73 -15.83
C GLU A 81 -0.98 -2.85 -14.50
N SER A 82 0.15 -3.55 -14.52
CA SER A 82 1.03 -3.65 -13.35
C SER A 82 1.58 -2.28 -12.98
N ASN A 83 1.61 -1.97 -11.67
CA ASN A 83 2.15 -0.71 -11.14
C ASN A 83 1.44 0.56 -11.63
N VAL A 84 0.19 0.46 -12.09
CA VAL A 84 -0.65 1.60 -12.49
C VAL A 84 -1.81 1.73 -11.51
N VAL A 85 -2.11 2.96 -11.13
CA VAL A 85 -3.19 3.30 -10.21
C VAL A 85 -4.28 4.07 -10.96
N THR A 86 -5.53 3.85 -10.61
CA THR A 86 -6.68 4.54 -11.22
C THR A 86 -7.19 5.63 -10.29
N GLN A 87 -7.30 6.87 -10.77
CA GLN A 87 -7.98 7.94 -10.05
C GLN A 87 -9.50 7.73 -10.10
N PHE A 88 -10.14 7.69 -8.94
CA PHE A 88 -11.55 7.42 -8.76
C PHE A 88 -12.41 8.68 -8.99
N ASN A 89 -13.25 8.67 -10.01
CA ASN A 89 -14.06 9.82 -10.39
C ASN A 89 -15.01 10.30 -9.28
N MET A 90 -15.64 9.39 -8.54
CA MET A 90 -16.60 9.81 -7.49
C MET A 90 -15.87 10.50 -6.32
N ALA A 91 -14.65 10.11 -5.99
CA ALA A 91 -13.84 10.81 -5.00
C ALA A 91 -13.45 12.20 -5.50
N ALA A 92 -13.06 12.33 -6.77
CA ALA A 92 -12.76 13.61 -7.39
C ALA A 92 -13.98 14.56 -7.41
N GLN A 93 -15.17 14.05 -7.69
CA GLN A 93 -16.42 14.81 -7.59
C GLN A 93 -16.76 15.25 -6.16
N ALA A 94 -16.28 14.52 -5.15
CA ALA A 94 -16.39 14.88 -3.74
C ALA A 94 -15.28 15.86 -3.26
N GLY A 95 -14.37 16.30 -4.16
CA GLY A 95 -13.27 17.22 -3.85
C GLY A 95 -11.99 16.53 -3.34
N ASN A 96 -11.93 15.20 -3.35
CA ASN A 96 -10.83 14.41 -2.81
C ASN A 96 -10.15 13.54 -3.87
N VAL A 97 -9.01 12.95 -3.52
CA VAL A 97 -8.28 12.04 -4.40
C VAL A 97 -8.48 10.60 -3.96
N GLY A 98 -9.24 9.82 -4.73
CA GLY A 98 -9.33 8.38 -4.55
C GLY A 98 -8.40 7.66 -5.52
N LEU A 99 -7.61 6.72 -5.03
CA LEU A 99 -6.64 5.92 -5.78
C LEU A 99 -7.00 4.44 -5.67
N LEU A 100 -7.44 3.84 -6.78
CA LEU A 100 -7.90 2.46 -6.85
C LEU A 100 -6.84 1.57 -7.51
N ALA A 101 -6.63 0.37 -6.97
CA ALA A 101 -5.82 -0.67 -7.60
C ALA A 101 -6.28 -2.07 -7.17
N HIS A 102 -6.08 -3.07 -8.04
CA HIS A 102 -6.30 -4.47 -7.69
C HIS A 102 -5.23 -4.96 -6.70
N ASN A 103 -5.65 -5.74 -5.70
CA ASN A 103 -4.78 -6.27 -4.63
C ASN A 103 -3.67 -7.22 -5.12
N TYR A 104 -3.80 -7.79 -6.29
CA TYR A 104 -2.77 -8.64 -6.94
C TYR A 104 -1.86 -7.84 -7.91
N LEU A 105 -2.13 -6.54 -8.14
CA LEU A 105 -1.33 -5.61 -8.94
C LEU A 105 -0.78 -4.48 -8.06
N ALA A 106 -0.91 -3.22 -8.47
CA ALA A 106 -0.43 -2.05 -7.72
C ALA A 106 -0.98 -1.97 -6.28
N GLY A 107 -2.21 -2.42 -6.05
CA GLY A 107 -2.84 -2.46 -4.73
C GLY A 107 -2.15 -3.36 -3.71
N LYS A 108 -1.29 -4.29 -4.16
CA LYS A 108 -0.44 -5.09 -3.25
C LYS A 108 0.44 -4.20 -2.38
N SER A 109 0.98 -3.11 -2.94
CA SER A 109 1.82 -2.16 -2.20
C SER A 109 1.03 -1.30 -1.22
N PHE A 110 -0.30 -1.16 -1.40
CA PHE A 110 -1.12 -0.37 -0.46
C PHE A 110 -1.17 -1.01 0.93
N SER A 111 -1.06 -2.34 1.02
CA SER A 111 -1.00 -3.06 2.30
C SER A 111 0.31 -2.86 3.07
N THR A 112 1.34 -2.28 2.44
CA THR A 112 2.63 -1.98 3.07
C THR A 112 2.75 -0.51 3.50
N LEU A 113 1.76 0.31 3.18
CA LEU A 113 1.67 1.70 3.63
C LEU A 113 1.41 1.75 5.13
N ALA A 114 2.02 2.71 5.81
CA ALA A 114 1.95 2.89 7.27
C ALA A 114 1.64 4.33 7.65
N VAL A 115 0.98 4.53 8.79
CA VAL A 115 0.79 5.86 9.39
C VAL A 115 2.15 6.55 9.54
N GLY A 116 2.22 7.84 9.18
CA GLY A 116 3.44 8.65 9.13
C GLY A 116 4.20 8.58 7.80
N ASN A 117 3.82 7.72 6.83
CA ASN A 117 4.41 7.79 5.50
C ASN A 117 3.95 9.06 4.76
N ILE A 118 4.88 9.70 4.06
CA ILE A 118 4.57 10.85 3.21
C ILE A 118 4.18 10.36 1.82
N VAL A 119 3.00 10.76 1.39
CA VAL A 119 2.45 10.56 0.05
C VAL A 119 2.69 11.82 -0.76
N THR A 120 3.37 11.69 -1.89
CA THR A 120 3.56 12.79 -2.85
C THR A 120 2.71 12.53 -4.09
N LEU A 121 1.74 13.39 -4.35
CA LEU A 121 1.02 13.45 -5.61
C LEU A 121 1.83 14.26 -6.61
N VAL A 122 1.94 13.78 -7.85
CA VAL A 122 2.68 14.43 -8.93
C VAL A 122 1.71 14.78 -10.05
N TYR A 123 1.68 16.05 -10.43
CA TYR A 123 0.88 16.56 -11.54
C TYR A 123 1.69 16.58 -12.85
N GLY A 124 1.00 16.74 -13.96
CA GLY A 124 1.61 16.57 -15.27
C GLY A 124 2.61 17.66 -15.66
N ASP A 125 2.63 18.82 -15.01
CA ASP A 125 3.65 19.87 -15.18
C ASP A 125 4.85 19.69 -14.21
N GLY A 126 4.79 18.68 -13.34
CA GLY A 126 5.83 18.36 -12.36
C GLY A 126 5.62 19.00 -10.99
N HIS A 127 4.58 19.84 -10.76
CA HIS A 127 4.29 20.28 -9.40
C HIS A 127 3.79 19.14 -8.53
N ILE A 128 3.96 19.28 -7.22
CA ILE A 128 3.64 18.23 -6.25
C ILE A 128 2.75 18.76 -5.13
N GLU A 129 1.92 17.86 -4.56
CA GLU A 129 1.25 18.04 -3.27
C GLU A 129 1.69 16.93 -2.32
N GLN A 130 1.85 17.24 -1.03
CA GLN A 130 2.26 16.27 -0.02
C GLN A 130 1.19 16.06 1.03
N PHE A 131 1.04 14.79 1.43
CA PHE A 131 0.09 14.32 2.43
C PHE A 131 0.81 13.35 3.36
N GLU A 132 0.38 13.27 4.61
CA GLU A 132 0.85 12.26 5.56
C GLU A 132 -0.25 11.24 5.81
N ILE A 133 0.08 9.95 5.81
CA ILE A 133 -0.88 8.89 6.14
C ILE A 133 -1.22 9.00 7.62
N THR A 134 -2.51 9.23 7.91
CA THR A 134 -3.03 9.40 9.28
C THR A 134 -3.89 8.24 9.74
N GLN A 135 -4.57 7.53 8.82
CA GLN A 135 -5.54 6.49 9.17
C GLN A 135 -5.49 5.31 8.19
N ILE A 136 -5.74 4.11 8.72
CA ILE A 136 -5.87 2.88 7.93
C ILE A 136 -7.11 2.13 8.41
N TYR A 137 -8.04 1.88 7.49
CA TYR A 137 -9.27 1.15 7.76
C TYR A 137 -9.30 -0.17 7.01
N GLN A 138 -9.82 -1.20 7.65
CA GLN A 138 -10.02 -2.51 7.04
C GLN A 138 -11.44 -3.00 7.33
N TYR A 139 -12.16 -3.36 6.27
CA TYR A 139 -13.54 -3.83 6.34
C TYR A 139 -13.70 -5.16 5.64
N GLN A 140 -14.48 -6.06 6.25
CA GLN A 140 -15.05 -7.20 5.55
C GLN A 140 -16.26 -6.75 4.74
N ALA A 141 -16.32 -7.07 3.45
CA ALA A 141 -17.53 -6.92 2.64
C ALA A 141 -18.47 -8.10 2.93
N LEU A 142 -19.69 -7.83 3.38
CA LEU A 142 -20.67 -8.89 3.71
C LEU A 142 -21.31 -9.52 2.46
N SER A 143 -21.19 -8.82 1.32
CA SER A 143 -21.58 -9.30 -0.02
C SER A 143 -20.51 -8.82 -1.01
N PRO A 144 -19.34 -9.50 -1.12
CA PRO A 144 -18.13 -9.00 -1.80
C PRO A 144 -18.32 -8.53 -3.24
N LEU A 145 -19.25 -9.16 -3.99
CA LEU A 145 -19.52 -8.86 -5.39
C LEU A 145 -20.66 -7.84 -5.61
N SER A 146 -21.30 -7.38 -4.51
CA SER A 146 -22.39 -6.41 -4.59
C SER A 146 -21.86 -4.98 -4.42
N PRO A 147 -22.23 -4.04 -5.31
CA PRO A 147 -21.88 -2.63 -5.15
C PRO A 147 -22.57 -1.97 -3.93
N THR A 148 -23.64 -2.58 -3.43
CA THR A 148 -24.41 -2.14 -2.25
C THR A 148 -24.11 -2.99 -1.02
N SER A 149 -22.97 -3.67 -0.97
CA SER A 149 -22.54 -4.45 0.19
C SER A 149 -22.59 -3.61 1.46
N LYS A 150 -22.94 -4.25 2.59
CA LYS A 150 -22.59 -3.72 3.91
C LYS A 150 -21.15 -4.13 4.24
N PHE A 151 -20.52 -3.34 5.09
CA PHE A 151 -19.12 -3.50 5.46
C PHE A 151 -18.98 -3.59 6.98
N LYS A 152 -18.29 -4.64 7.44
CA LYS A 152 -17.99 -4.84 8.86
C LYS A 152 -16.56 -4.40 9.13
N ASP A 153 -16.38 -3.41 9.99
CA ASP A 153 -15.08 -2.98 10.44
C ASP A 153 -14.34 -4.12 11.16
N LEU A 154 -13.08 -4.39 10.76
CA LEU A 154 -12.32 -5.51 11.30
C LEU A 154 -11.83 -5.26 12.73
N ASN A 155 -11.71 -3.99 13.16
CA ASN A 155 -11.30 -3.61 14.51
C ASN A 155 -12.52 -3.52 15.44
N THR A 156 -13.48 -2.62 15.13
CA THR A 156 -14.62 -2.29 16.00
C THR A 156 -15.78 -3.26 15.89
N LYS A 157 -15.83 -4.07 14.81
CA LYS A 157 -16.92 -4.98 14.44
C LYS A 157 -18.24 -4.30 14.07
N VAL A 158 -18.27 -2.96 14.02
CA VAL A 158 -19.43 -2.18 13.58
C VAL A 158 -19.71 -2.46 12.10
N ILE A 159 -21.00 -2.54 11.76
CA ILE A 159 -21.45 -2.74 10.37
C ILE A 159 -22.02 -1.43 9.85
N ILE A 160 -21.54 -0.98 8.70
CA ILE A 160 -21.98 0.22 8.01
C ILE A 160 -22.41 -0.11 6.57
N THR A 161 -23.18 0.77 5.99
CA THR A 161 -23.58 0.69 4.56
C THR A 161 -22.46 1.13 3.63
N ALA A 162 -22.61 0.85 2.32
CA ALA A 162 -21.65 1.35 1.31
C ALA A 162 -21.64 2.88 1.25
N GLU A 163 -22.78 3.55 1.47
CA GLU A 163 -22.88 5.01 1.48
C GLU A 163 -22.16 5.61 2.71
N GLU A 164 -22.39 5.07 3.89
CA GLU A 164 -21.69 5.50 5.11
C GLU A 164 -20.16 5.30 4.97
N LEU A 165 -19.73 4.17 4.39
CA LEU A 165 -18.31 3.92 4.13
C LEU A 165 -17.77 4.93 3.12
N PHE A 166 -18.47 5.19 2.01
CA PHE A 166 -18.06 6.19 1.02
C PHE A 166 -17.92 7.58 1.66
N ASN A 167 -18.89 7.98 2.48
CA ASN A 167 -18.84 9.26 3.18
C ASN A 167 -17.65 9.35 4.14
N LEU A 168 -17.33 8.26 4.85
CA LEU A 168 -16.20 8.20 5.77
C LEU A 168 -14.84 8.34 5.05
N VAL A 169 -14.67 7.69 3.88
CA VAL A 169 -13.34 7.56 3.28
C VAL A 169 -13.10 8.48 2.07
N TYR A 170 -14.15 9.13 1.52
CA TYR A 170 -14.01 9.97 0.33
C TYR A 170 -14.61 11.37 0.46
N ARG A 171 -15.33 11.69 1.56
CA ARG A 171 -15.88 13.04 1.79
C ARG A 171 -15.19 13.71 2.96
N GLY A 172 -15.41 15.02 3.10
CA GLY A 172 -14.81 15.87 4.13
C GLY A 172 -13.70 16.75 3.56
N ASP A 173 -12.78 17.16 4.42
CA ASP A 173 -11.65 18.01 4.05
C ASP A 173 -10.73 17.33 3.03
N ARG A 174 -9.88 18.10 2.35
CA ARG A 174 -8.94 17.63 1.33
C ARG A 174 -8.08 16.49 1.85
N HIS A 175 -8.13 15.32 1.19
CA HIS A 175 -7.33 14.14 1.53
C HIS A 175 -7.11 13.22 0.32
N VAL A 176 -6.21 12.26 0.50
CA VAL A 176 -5.96 11.15 -0.45
C VAL A 176 -6.42 9.85 0.20
N THR A 177 -7.17 9.03 -0.54
CA THR A 177 -7.58 7.69 -0.12
C THR A 177 -7.07 6.64 -1.10
N PHE A 178 -6.21 5.75 -0.64
CA PHE A 178 -5.89 4.52 -1.38
C PHE A 178 -6.92 3.45 -1.04
N GLN A 179 -7.43 2.76 -2.06
CA GLN A 179 -8.35 1.64 -1.87
C GLN A 179 -7.90 0.43 -2.67
N THR A 180 -7.92 -0.72 -2.01
CA THR A 180 -7.74 -2.04 -2.63
C THR A 180 -8.61 -3.09 -1.96
N CYS A 181 -8.73 -4.28 -2.57
CA CYS A 181 -9.39 -5.42 -1.95
C CYS A 181 -8.47 -6.09 -0.92
N ILE A 182 -9.08 -6.76 0.05
CA ILE A 182 -8.43 -7.72 0.95
C ILE A 182 -8.91 -9.11 0.54
N GLU A 183 -7.98 -10.03 0.33
CA GLU A 183 -8.28 -11.44 0.12
C GLU A 183 -8.54 -12.14 1.47
N GLY A 184 -9.54 -13.01 1.52
CA GLY A 184 -9.87 -13.80 2.70
C GLY A 184 -10.92 -14.85 2.39
N ALA A 185 -10.95 -15.92 3.18
CA ALA A 185 -11.91 -17.02 3.04
C ALA A 185 -12.04 -17.58 1.61
N GLY A 186 -10.96 -17.53 0.80
CA GLY A 186 -10.95 -17.99 -0.58
C GLY A 186 -11.59 -17.04 -1.59
N GLU A 187 -11.90 -15.79 -1.19
CA GLU A 187 -12.50 -14.75 -2.03
C GLU A 187 -11.52 -13.56 -2.16
N SER A 188 -11.13 -13.21 -3.39
CA SER A 188 -10.16 -12.13 -3.66
C SER A 188 -10.67 -10.73 -3.29
N SER A 189 -11.98 -10.56 -3.24
CA SER A 189 -12.68 -9.31 -2.87
C SER A 189 -13.40 -9.39 -1.53
N TRP A 190 -12.97 -10.31 -0.65
CA TRP A 190 -13.56 -10.53 0.68
C TRP A 190 -13.67 -9.26 1.52
N GLY A 191 -12.71 -8.35 1.41
CA GLY A 191 -12.70 -7.10 2.17
C GLY A 191 -12.18 -5.92 1.37
N ARG A 192 -12.09 -4.78 2.08
CA ARG A 192 -11.53 -3.53 1.53
C ARG A 192 -10.55 -2.93 2.53
N LEU A 193 -9.41 -2.50 2.01
CA LEU A 193 -8.42 -1.67 2.69
C LEU A 193 -8.56 -0.24 2.20
N PHE A 194 -8.58 0.71 3.13
CA PHE A 194 -8.50 2.14 2.87
C PHE A 194 -7.34 2.72 3.66
N VAL A 195 -6.48 3.49 3.00
CA VAL A 195 -5.39 4.24 3.62
C VAL A 195 -5.63 5.71 3.33
N ILE A 196 -5.80 6.50 4.39
CA ILE A 196 -6.12 7.92 4.32
C ILE A 196 -4.87 8.73 4.61
N ALA A 197 -4.59 9.73 3.76
CA ALA A 197 -3.50 10.68 3.95
C ALA A 197 -4.05 12.10 3.88
N GLU A 198 -3.72 12.92 4.87
CA GLU A 198 -4.14 14.32 5.03
C GLU A 198 -3.02 15.28 4.62
N PRO A 199 -3.31 16.52 4.19
CA PRO A 199 -2.30 17.48 3.76
C PRO A 199 -1.23 17.72 4.85
N VAL A 200 0.03 17.77 4.44
CA VAL A 200 1.12 18.21 5.32
C VAL A 200 1.04 19.74 5.43
N ASN A 201 0.94 20.26 6.65
CA ASN A 201 0.88 21.68 6.97
C ASN A 201 2.28 22.32 6.94
#